data_e1352bd7f0885c84d34efa05c9b469a5
#
_entry.id   e1352bd7f0885c84d34efa05c9b469a5
#
_cell.length_a   1.000
_cell.length_b   1.000
_cell.length_c   1.000
_cell.angle_alpha   90.00
_cell.angle_beta   90.00
_cell.angle_gamma   90.00
#
_symmetry.space_group_name_H-M   'P 1'
#
loop_
_entity.id
_entity.type
_entity.pdbx_description
1 polymer ?
#
loop_
_entity_poly.entity_id
_entity_poly.type
_entity_poly.pdbx_seq_one_letter_code
_entity_poly.pdbx_strand_id
1 'polypeptide(L)'
;MKKSIIIFIIVTTGLFSCKQSNKSTPNIVETEISHSIKNIQNKKAFNEDIYTKYEYANSDGKKIIIQNGLPRGGTKYTDQNGDDYNYAVFWTQIINETDNPIELTMDFPLNSYEVPSLPGKYYKVLIPNDTMTFVKFPLFLYGLTNLESYLDNNIHKSASLNRTVNPKESNGFYTVILCLTEGAHGTMRTELSLKEQNLFYEIKVDGSRSNSKSSDKEINCGSINLKN
;
A
#
# COMPACT_ATOMS: atom_id res chain seq x y z
N MET A 1 -1.20 8.08 79.14
CA MET A 1 -1.03 6.64 78.92
C MET A 1 -2.04 6.20 77.88
N LYS A 2 -1.62 6.04 76.60
CA LYS A 2 -2.46 5.54 75.51
C LYS A 2 -2.04 4.13 75.21
N LYS A 3 -2.95 3.17 75.37
CA LYS A 3 -2.75 1.79 75.08
C LYS A 3 -3.00 1.54 73.59
N SER A 4 -1.97 1.12 72.87
CA SER A 4 -2.09 0.65 71.48
C SER A 4 -2.53 -0.83 71.49
N ILE A 5 -3.62 -1.10 70.79
CA ILE A 5 -4.10 -2.45 70.53
C ILE A 5 -3.54 -2.87 69.17
N ILE A 6 -2.73 -3.92 69.17
CA ILE A 6 -2.21 -4.57 67.95
C ILE A 6 -3.17 -5.68 67.60
N ILE A 7 -3.84 -5.61 66.48
CA ILE A 7 -4.70 -6.64 65.91
C ILE A 7 -3.83 -7.52 64.98
N PHE A 8 -3.63 -8.77 65.37
CA PHE A 8 -3.01 -9.78 64.48
C PHE A 8 -4.08 -10.37 63.55
N ILE A 9 -3.94 -10.13 62.27
CA ILE A 9 -4.73 -10.81 61.24
C ILE A 9 -3.98 -12.06 60.82
N ILE A 10 -4.53 -13.21 61.16
CA ILE A 10 -4.02 -14.53 60.67
C ILE A 10 -4.61 -14.78 59.29
N VAL A 11 -3.77 -14.76 58.30
CA VAL A 11 -4.14 -15.16 56.92
C VAL A 11 -3.90 -16.64 56.77
N THR A 12 -4.97 -17.42 56.71
CA THR A 12 -4.93 -18.83 56.38
C THR A 12 -4.80 -19.01 54.88
N THR A 13 -3.63 -19.45 54.42
CA THR A 13 -3.40 -19.85 53.04
C THR A 13 -4.00 -21.24 52.80
N GLY A 14 -5.16 -21.28 52.17
CA GLY A 14 -5.75 -22.53 51.67
C GLY A 14 -5.00 -23.03 50.45
N LEU A 15 -4.30 -24.13 50.55
CA LEU A 15 -3.71 -24.85 49.42
C LEU A 15 -4.82 -25.60 48.67
N PHE A 16 -5.27 -25.02 47.54
CA PHE A 16 -6.08 -25.77 46.57
C PHE A 16 -5.16 -26.57 45.65
N SER A 17 -5.07 -27.87 45.92
CA SER A 17 -4.47 -28.86 45.04
C SER A 17 -5.40 -29.04 43.83
N CYS A 18 -5.11 -28.43 42.69
CA CYS A 18 -5.79 -28.74 41.44
C CYS A 18 -5.21 -30.04 40.87
N LYS A 19 -6.03 -31.06 40.82
CA LYS A 19 -5.82 -32.29 40.06
C LYS A 19 -5.71 -31.97 38.57
N GLN A 20 -4.55 -32.22 38.00
CA GLN A 20 -4.28 -32.07 36.60
C GLN A 20 -4.96 -33.22 35.83
N SER A 21 -6.13 -32.96 35.24
CA SER A 21 -6.71 -33.84 34.24
C SER A 21 -6.13 -33.47 32.89
N ASN A 22 -5.38 -34.41 32.30
CA ASN A 22 -4.95 -34.32 30.91
C ASN A 22 -6.18 -34.32 30.01
N LYS A 23 -6.63 -33.11 29.59
CA LYS A 23 -7.50 -32.92 28.45
C LYS A 23 -6.65 -32.35 27.33
N SER A 24 -6.43 -33.16 26.30
CA SER A 24 -5.91 -32.72 25.01
C SER A 24 -6.78 -31.60 24.49
N THR A 25 -6.18 -30.41 24.37
CA THR A 25 -6.80 -29.16 23.96
C THR A 25 -7.02 -29.14 22.46
N PRO A 26 -8.19 -28.76 21.97
CA PRO A 26 -8.38 -28.44 20.55
C PRO A 26 -8.02 -26.98 20.28
N ASN A 27 -6.75 -26.61 20.46
CA ASN A 27 -6.29 -25.24 20.18
C ASN A 27 -6.07 -24.96 18.67
N ILE A 28 -6.12 -25.98 17.82
CA ILE A 28 -5.88 -25.83 16.38
C ILE A 28 -7.10 -25.24 15.68
N VAL A 29 -8.31 -25.62 16.06
CA VAL A 29 -9.55 -25.21 15.38
C VAL A 29 -9.88 -23.73 15.61
N GLU A 30 -9.71 -23.21 16.84
CA GLU A 30 -9.97 -21.78 17.13
C GLU A 30 -8.98 -20.85 16.42
N THR A 31 -7.72 -21.28 16.28
CA THR A 31 -6.69 -20.50 15.58
C THR A 31 -6.98 -20.43 14.07
N GLU A 32 -7.36 -21.55 13.47
CA GLU A 32 -7.71 -21.62 12.05
C GLU A 32 -8.98 -20.83 11.72
N ILE A 33 -10.02 -20.90 12.56
CA ILE A 33 -11.26 -20.13 12.39
C ILE A 33 -10.98 -18.63 12.54
N SER A 34 -10.17 -18.21 13.51
CA SER A 34 -9.83 -16.79 13.70
C SER A 34 -8.99 -16.23 12.53
N HIS A 35 -8.07 -17.03 11.98
CA HIS A 35 -7.34 -16.67 10.77
C HIS A 35 -8.24 -16.58 9.53
N SER A 36 -9.17 -17.50 9.37
CA SER A 36 -10.13 -17.51 8.28
C SER A 36 -11.06 -16.30 8.32
N ILE A 37 -11.58 -15.95 9.49
CA ILE A 37 -12.45 -14.77 9.67
C ILE A 37 -11.68 -13.46 9.38
N LYS A 38 -10.44 -13.32 9.90
CA LYS A 38 -9.58 -12.17 9.60
C LYS A 38 -9.29 -12.04 8.11
N ASN A 39 -9.01 -13.16 7.44
CA ASN A 39 -8.77 -13.16 6.00
C ASN A 39 -10.01 -12.75 5.19
N ILE A 40 -11.21 -13.16 5.59
CA ILE A 40 -12.46 -12.75 4.94
C ILE A 40 -12.72 -11.26 5.15
N GLN A 41 -12.55 -10.75 6.38
CA GLN A 41 -12.71 -9.33 6.68
C GLN A 41 -11.69 -8.47 5.94
N ASN A 42 -10.43 -8.89 5.89
CA ASN A 42 -9.39 -8.19 5.13
C ASN A 42 -9.68 -8.17 3.64
N LYS A 43 -10.23 -9.27 3.08
CA LYS A 43 -10.62 -9.33 1.67
C LYS A 43 -11.78 -8.39 1.34
N LYS A 44 -12.76 -8.25 2.25
CA LYS A 44 -13.85 -7.29 2.09
C LYS A 44 -13.33 -5.85 2.13
N ALA A 45 -12.54 -5.49 3.14
CA ALA A 45 -11.92 -4.18 3.26
C ALA A 45 -11.03 -3.84 2.06
N PHE A 46 -10.26 -4.81 1.55
CA PHE A 46 -9.44 -4.65 0.35
C PHE A 46 -10.27 -4.28 -0.87
N ASN A 47 -11.42 -4.94 -1.08
CA ASN A 47 -12.29 -4.64 -2.21
C ASN A 47 -12.96 -3.27 -2.09
N GLU A 48 -13.23 -2.79 -0.88
CA GLU A 48 -13.81 -1.46 -0.61
C GLU A 48 -12.80 -0.31 -0.85
N ASP A 49 -11.50 -0.58 -0.77
CA ASP A 49 -10.42 0.40 -1.00
C ASP A 49 -9.87 0.38 -2.44
N ILE A 50 -10.45 -0.42 -3.34
CA ILE A 50 -10.10 -0.37 -4.76
C ILE A 50 -10.69 0.92 -5.34
N TYR A 51 -9.80 1.79 -5.83
CA TYR A 51 -10.20 3.02 -6.51
C TYR A 51 -10.64 2.76 -7.95
N THR A 52 -9.79 2.06 -8.72
CA THR A 52 -10.11 1.65 -10.09
C THR A 52 -9.74 0.20 -10.33
N LYS A 53 -10.51 -0.47 -11.20
CA LYS A 53 -10.26 -1.83 -11.66
C LYS A 53 -10.43 -1.89 -13.17
N TYR A 54 -9.37 -2.30 -13.86
CA TYR A 54 -9.37 -2.51 -15.31
C TYR A 54 -9.19 -3.99 -15.63
N GLU A 55 -9.94 -4.47 -16.61
CA GLU A 55 -9.87 -5.85 -17.10
C GLU A 55 -9.56 -5.84 -18.59
N TYR A 56 -8.45 -6.44 -18.98
CA TYR A 56 -7.98 -6.53 -20.36
C TYR A 56 -8.01 -7.98 -20.80
N ALA A 57 -9.02 -8.33 -21.64
CA ALA A 57 -9.17 -9.68 -22.14
C ALA A 57 -8.37 -9.88 -23.44
N ASN A 58 -7.70 -11.04 -23.56
CA ASN A 58 -7.13 -11.51 -24.81
C ASN A 58 -8.20 -12.19 -25.68
N SER A 59 -7.82 -12.65 -26.89
CA SER A 59 -8.69 -13.37 -27.82
C SER A 59 -9.34 -14.63 -27.23
N ASP A 60 -8.72 -15.24 -26.24
CA ASP A 60 -9.17 -16.48 -25.59
C ASP A 60 -10.05 -16.19 -24.36
N GLY A 61 -10.39 -14.91 -24.11
CA GLY A 61 -11.18 -14.46 -22.98
C GLY A 61 -10.46 -14.47 -21.64
N LYS A 62 -9.15 -14.76 -21.62
CA LYS A 62 -8.31 -14.70 -20.42
C LYS A 62 -7.86 -13.27 -20.17
N LYS A 63 -7.72 -12.88 -18.90
CA LYS A 63 -7.60 -11.48 -18.52
C LYS A 63 -6.28 -11.16 -17.83
N ILE A 64 -5.82 -9.94 -18.05
CA ILE A 64 -4.93 -9.21 -17.15
C ILE A 64 -5.82 -8.20 -16.42
N ILE A 65 -5.76 -8.20 -15.08
CA ILE A 65 -6.54 -7.27 -14.26
C ILE A 65 -5.57 -6.35 -13.53
N ILE A 66 -5.83 -5.05 -13.61
CA ILE A 66 -5.08 -4.01 -12.87
C ILE A 66 -6.04 -3.39 -11.87
N GLN A 67 -5.66 -3.42 -10.59
CA GLN A 67 -6.39 -2.79 -9.49
C GLN A 67 -5.52 -1.71 -8.87
N ASN A 68 -6.07 -0.52 -8.71
CA ASN A 68 -5.40 0.62 -8.09
C ASN A 68 -6.11 0.98 -6.79
N GLY A 69 -5.33 1.28 -5.76
CA GLY A 69 -5.85 1.60 -4.43
C GLY A 69 -5.96 3.08 -4.15
N LEU A 70 -6.70 3.42 -3.11
CA LEU A 70 -6.77 4.77 -2.57
C LEU A 70 -5.45 5.17 -1.89
N PRO A 71 -5.15 6.48 -1.74
CA PRO A 71 -3.95 6.93 -1.05
C PRO A 71 -4.03 6.67 0.45
N ARG A 72 -2.89 6.40 1.06
CA ARG A 72 -2.67 6.51 2.51
C ARG A 72 -1.48 7.39 2.79
N GLY A 73 -1.58 8.25 3.81
CA GLY A 73 -0.51 9.17 4.17
C GLY A 73 -0.99 10.60 4.29
N GLY A 74 -0.43 11.52 3.53
CA GLY A 74 -0.56 12.96 3.73
C GLY A 74 0.38 13.44 4.83
N THR A 75 1.42 12.67 5.12
CA THR A 75 2.44 12.93 6.13
C THR A 75 3.54 13.80 5.54
N LYS A 76 4.13 14.65 6.37
CA LYS A 76 5.27 15.48 5.99
C LYS A 76 6.57 14.70 6.02
N TYR A 77 7.46 15.08 5.13
CA TYR A 77 8.84 14.61 5.05
C TYR A 77 9.73 15.79 4.65
N THR A 78 10.83 16.00 5.36
CA THR A 78 11.85 17.00 5.03
C THR A 78 13.06 16.27 4.50
N ASP A 79 13.52 16.63 3.30
CA ASP A 79 14.71 16.01 2.72
C ASP A 79 16.02 16.57 3.31
N GLN A 80 17.16 16.01 2.89
CA GLN A 80 18.49 16.42 3.38
C GLN A 80 18.88 17.85 2.96
N ASN A 81 18.19 18.44 1.98
CA ASN A 81 18.38 19.83 1.55
C ASN A 81 17.51 20.81 2.34
N GLY A 82 16.61 20.32 3.18
CA GLY A 82 15.65 21.11 3.93
C GLY A 82 14.36 21.41 3.17
N ASP A 83 14.13 20.78 2.03
CA ASP A 83 12.87 20.90 1.29
C ASP A 83 11.77 20.07 1.95
N ASP A 84 10.61 20.70 2.18
CA ASP A 84 9.44 20.07 2.80
C ASP A 84 8.49 19.49 1.77
N TYR A 85 8.15 18.23 1.93
CA TYR A 85 7.22 17.49 1.08
C TYR A 85 6.03 16.94 1.88
N ASN A 86 4.89 16.82 1.22
CA ASN A 86 3.83 15.91 1.63
C ASN A 86 3.89 14.65 0.75
N TYR A 87 3.78 13.47 1.35
CA TYR A 87 3.76 12.22 0.59
C TYR A 87 2.49 11.41 0.81
N ALA A 88 2.14 10.64 -0.20
CA ALA A 88 1.10 9.62 -0.14
C ALA A 88 1.60 8.30 -0.71
N VAL A 89 1.17 7.20 -0.10
CA VAL A 89 1.47 5.83 -0.53
C VAL A 89 0.24 5.26 -1.21
N PHE A 90 0.44 4.76 -2.41
CA PHE A 90 -0.55 4.05 -3.22
C PHE A 90 -0.10 2.60 -3.39
N TRP A 91 -1.04 1.74 -3.78
CA TRP A 91 -0.72 0.39 -4.21
C TRP A 91 -1.39 0.10 -5.55
N THR A 92 -0.75 -0.75 -6.32
CA THR A 92 -1.32 -1.34 -7.54
C THR A 92 -1.12 -2.84 -7.48
N GLN A 93 -2.13 -3.61 -7.87
CA GLN A 93 -2.05 -5.06 -8.03
C GLN A 93 -2.32 -5.43 -9.47
N ILE A 94 -1.45 -6.27 -10.03
CA ILE A 94 -1.63 -6.88 -11.34
C ILE A 94 -1.93 -8.35 -11.13
N ILE A 95 -3.04 -8.83 -11.70
CA ILE A 95 -3.47 -10.22 -11.64
C ILE A 95 -3.37 -10.79 -13.06
N ASN A 96 -2.63 -11.86 -13.21
CA ASN A 96 -2.46 -12.56 -14.46
C ASN A 96 -3.37 -13.80 -14.54
N GLU A 97 -4.51 -13.67 -15.18
CA GLU A 97 -5.41 -14.81 -15.43
C GLU A 97 -5.07 -15.56 -16.73
N THR A 98 -4.00 -15.17 -17.44
CA THR A 98 -3.55 -15.84 -18.65
C THR A 98 -2.79 -17.13 -18.33
N ASP A 99 -2.41 -17.91 -19.35
CA ASP A 99 -1.63 -19.13 -19.17
C ASP A 99 -0.13 -18.90 -19.36
N ASN A 100 0.28 -17.70 -19.75
CA ASN A 100 1.67 -17.33 -19.95
C ASN A 100 2.13 -16.32 -18.89
N PRO A 101 3.40 -16.34 -18.48
CA PRO A 101 3.96 -15.29 -17.63
C PRO A 101 3.90 -13.95 -18.34
N ILE A 102 3.65 -12.87 -17.59
CA ILE A 102 3.76 -11.50 -18.07
C ILE A 102 4.96 -10.82 -17.42
N GLU A 103 5.69 -10.05 -18.21
CA GLU A 103 6.76 -9.19 -17.74
C GLU A 103 6.28 -7.75 -17.69
N LEU A 104 6.33 -7.19 -16.50
CA LEU A 104 6.02 -5.80 -16.20
C LEU A 104 7.32 -5.01 -16.12
N THR A 105 7.45 -3.99 -16.96
CA THR A 105 8.55 -3.03 -16.91
C THR A 105 7.97 -1.63 -16.79
N MET A 106 8.39 -0.89 -15.77
CA MET A 106 8.00 0.51 -15.55
C MET A 106 9.22 1.37 -15.26
N ASP A 107 9.18 2.63 -15.71
CA ASP A 107 10.19 3.64 -15.47
C ASP A 107 9.54 5.01 -15.29
N PHE A 108 9.96 5.73 -14.24
CA PHE A 108 9.51 7.08 -13.92
C PHE A 108 10.70 8.04 -13.88
N PRO A 109 10.92 8.79 -14.96
CA PRO A 109 11.91 9.87 -14.97
C PRO A 109 11.58 10.95 -13.93
N LEU A 110 12.61 11.58 -13.35
CA LEU A 110 12.48 12.56 -12.27
C LEU A 110 11.52 13.71 -12.56
N ASN A 111 11.40 14.12 -13.83
CA ASN A 111 10.65 15.31 -14.25
C ASN A 111 9.43 14.95 -15.10
N SER A 112 8.79 13.83 -14.83
CA SER A 112 7.65 13.34 -15.63
C SER A 112 6.35 14.09 -15.34
N TYR A 113 6.11 14.46 -14.09
CA TYR A 113 4.85 15.04 -13.63
C TYR A 113 5.09 16.42 -13.01
N GLU A 114 4.88 17.49 -13.80
CA GLU A 114 4.93 18.84 -13.29
C GLU A 114 3.77 19.13 -12.33
N VAL A 115 4.05 19.85 -11.25
CA VAL A 115 3.04 20.26 -10.27
C VAL A 115 2.27 21.47 -10.84
N PRO A 116 0.95 21.38 -11.08
CA PRO A 116 0.21 22.43 -11.80
C PRO A 116 0.21 23.78 -11.10
N SER A 117 0.32 23.79 -9.77
CA SER A 117 0.37 25.00 -8.95
C SER A 117 1.78 25.59 -8.80
N LEU A 118 2.82 24.88 -9.26
CA LEU A 118 4.23 25.25 -9.09
C LEU A 118 5.01 25.00 -10.39
N PRO A 119 4.96 25.88 -11.38
CA PRO A 119 5.69 25.72 -12.64
C PRO A 119 7.18 25.46 -12.43
N GLY A 120 7.72 24.48 -13.16
CA GLY A 120 9.11 24.02 -13.03
C GLY A 120 9.40 23.12 -11.81
N LYS A 121 8.39 22.81 -11.00
CA LYS A 121 8.49 21.82 -9.93
C LYS A 121 7.73 20.54 -10.31
N TYR A 122 8.23 19.40 -9.87
CA TYR A 122 7.71 18.09 -10.27
C TYR A 122 7.36 17.23 -9.06
N TYR A 123 6.31 16.44 -9.20
CA TYR A 123 6.06 15.34 -8.27
C TYR A 123 7.24 14.37 -8.29
N LYS A 124 7.62 13.85 -7.13
CA LYS A 124 8.56 12.74 -7.05
C LYS A 124 7.75 11.45 -7.01
N VAL A 125 7.97 10.58 -7.97
CA VAL A 125 7.31 9.27 -8.07
C VAL A 125 8.36 8.21 -7.76
N LEU A 126 8.15 7.44 -6.70
CA LEU A 126 9.08 6.42 -6.23
C LEU A 126 8.38 5.08 -6.15
N ILE A 127 9.12 4.00 -6.41
CA ILE A 127 8.64 2.62 -6.30
C ILE A 127 9.54 1.87 -5.31
N PRO A 128 9.12 1.71 -4.04
CA PRO A 128 9.82 0.85 -3.10
C PRO A 128 9.90 -0.60 -3.59
N ASN A 129 11.01 -1.26 -3.30
CA ASN A 129 11.22 -2.67 -3.70
C ASN A 129 10.31 -3.66 -2.98
N ASP A 130 9.66 -3.23 -1.91
CA ASP A 130 8.71 -4.03 -1.15
C ASP A 130 7.54 -4.51 -2.02
N THR A 131 7.08 -5.73 -1.75
CA THR A 131 5.86 -6.26 -2.36
C THR A 131 4.67 -5.94 -1.48
N MET A 132 3.65 -5.33 -2.07
CA MET A 132 2.34 -5.16 -1.44
C MET A 132 1.60 -6.49 -1.47
N THR A 133 1.10 -6.91 -0.32
CA THR A 133 0.34 -8.13 -0.18
C THR A 133 -0.98 -7.87 0.54
N PHE A 134 -1.94 -8.74 0.31
CA PHE A 134 -3.24 -8.68 0.96
C PHE A 134 -3.18 -8.62 2.50
N VAL A 135 -2.21 -9.31 3.11
CA VAL A 135 -2.03 -9.32 4.57
C VAL A 135 -1.56 -7.95 5.11
N LYS A 136 -0.82 -7.21 4.31
CA LYS A 136 -0.33 -5.86 4.66
C LYS A 136 -1.41 -4.78 4.53
N PHE A 137 -2.47 -5.08 3.81
CA PHE A 137 -3.52 -4.12 3.46
C PHE A 137 -4.10 -3.35 4.67
N PRO A 138 -4.47 -3.96 5.82
CA PRO A 138 -5.04 -3.25 6.95
C PRO A 138 -4.04 -2.40 7.74
N LEU A 139 -2.74 -2.53 7.46
CA LEU A 139 -1.69 -1.87 8.20
C LEU A 139 -1.52 -0.40 7.75
N PHE A 140 -0.94 0.44 8.62
CA PHE A 140 -0.58 1.81 8.28
C PHE A 140 0.32 1.84 7.04
N LEU A 141 0.08 2.78 6.11
CA LEU A 141 0.73 2.88 4.80
C LEU A 141 0.77 1.53 4.05
N TYR A 142 -0.29 0.70 4.20
CA TYR A 142 -0.34 -0.64 3.61
C TYR A 142 0.82 -1.54 4.04
N GLY A 143 1.36 -1.33 5.25
CA GLY A 143 2.47 -2.10 5.79
C GLY A 143 3.83 -1.81 5.16
N LEU A 144 3.95 -0.72 4.41
CA LEU A 144 5.25 -0.22 3.96
C LEU A 144 6.02 0.32 5.16
N THR A 145 7.22 -0.20 5.40
CA THR A 145 8.10 0.16 6.51
C THR A 145 9.36 0.88 6.01
N ASN A 146 10.11 1.50 6.93
CA ASN A 146 11.39 2.18 6.63
C ASN A 146 11.30 3.23 5.51
N LEU A 147 10.12 3.86 5.35
CA LEU A 147 9.88 4.77 4.24
C LEU A 147 10.79 5.99 4.29
N GLU A 148 11.02 6.62 5.46
CA GLU A 148 11.90 7.79 5.58
C GLU A 148 13.32 7.48 5.10
N SER A 149 13.91 6.39 5.58
CA SER A 149 15.24 5.97 5.10
C SER A 149 15.27 5.64 3.61
N TYR A 150 14.18 5.12 3.05
CA TYR A 150 14.06 4.91 1.62
C TYR A 150 13.99 6.24 0.85
N LEU A 151 13.25 7.23 1.36
CA LEU A 151 13.13 8.57 0.76
C LEU A 151 14.47 9.30 0.76
N ASP A 152 15.20 9.29 1.89
CA ASP A 152 16.53 9.91 2.02
C ASP A 152 17.50 9.45 0.92
N ASN A 153 17.39 8.20 0.50
CA ASN A 153 18.28 7.61 -0.48
C ASN A 153 17.80 7.69 -1.92
N ASN A 154 16.50 7.98 -2.18
CA ASN A 154 15.92 7.80 -3.51
C ASN A 154 15.13 8.99 -4.04
N ILE A 155 14.80 10.00 -3.26
CA ILE A 155 13.94 11.14 -3.67
C ILE A 155 14.48 11.92 -4.89
N HIS A 156 15.78 11.86 -5.13
CA HIS A 156 16.44 12.51 -6.26
C HIS A 156 16.85 11.55 -7.37
N LYS A 157 16.29 10.33 -7.40
CA LYS A 157 16.57 9.33 -8.43
C LYS A 157 15.31 9.00 -9.23
N SER A 158 15.49 8.58 -10.48
CA SER A 158 14.42 7.92 -11.24
C SER A 158 14.03 6.61 -10.56
N ALA A 159 12.76 6.24 -10.68
CA ALA A 159 12.26 4.98 -10.13
C ALA A 159 11.92 4.02 -11.27
N SER A 160 12.26 2.75 -11.09
CA SER A 160 11.95 1.69 -12.04
C SER A 160 11.44 0.44 -11.35
N LEU A 161 10.67 -0.36 -12.07
CA LEU A 161 10.15 -1.65 -11.63
C LEU A 161 10.25 -2.67 -12.74
N ASN A 162 10.84 -3.83 -12.43
CA ASN A 162 10.81 -5.00 -13.28
C ASN A 162 10.25 -6.17 -12.47
N ARG A 163 9.13 -6.75 -12.91
CA ARG A 163 8.46 -7.88 -12.24
C ARG A 163 7.94 -8.88 -13.26
N THR A 164 8.06 -10.15 -12.91
CA THR A 164 7.34 -11.22 -13.61
C THR A 164 6.13 -11.60 -12.78
N VAL A 165 4.97 -11.70 -13.42
CA VAL A 165 3.74 -12.23 -12.82
C VAL A 165 3.41 -13.54 -13.52
N ASN A 166 3.57 -14.67 -12.81
CA ASN A 166 3.32 -15.98 -13.37
C ASN A 166 1.84 -16.21 -13.70
N PRO A 167 1.51 -17.21 -14.54
CA PRO A 167 0.13 -17.60 -14.80
C PRO A 167 -0.66 -17.85 -13.51
N LYS A 168 -1.87 -17.31 -13.44
CA LYS A 168 -2.80 -17.45 -12.29
C LYS A 168 -2.30 -16.84 -10.98
N GLU A 169 -1.23 -16.04 -11.03
CA GLU A 169 -0.70 -15.32 -9.88
C GLU A 169 -1.02 -13.82 -9.93
N SER A 170 -0.71 -13.14 -8.85
CA SER A 170 -0.79 -11.69 -8.76
C SER A 170 0.46 -11.10 -8.13
N ASN A 171 0.81 -9.87 -8.53
CA ASN A 171 1.89 -9.10 -7.95
C ASN A 171 1.39 -7.71 -7.57
N GLY A 172 1.62 -7.32 -6.31
CA GLY A 172 1.30 -5.99 -5.80
C GLY A 172 2.57 -5.19 -5.53
N PHE A 173 2.54 -3.92 -5.88
CA PHE A 173 3.65 -2.98 -5.61
C PHE A 173 3.13 -1.66 -5.06
N TYR A 174 4.04 -0.90 -4.47
CA TYR A 174 3.76 0.44 -3.94
C TYR A 174 4.24 1.50 -4.91
N THR A 175 3.50 2.61 -4.95
CA THR A 175 3.98 3.86 -5.50
C THR A 175 3.90 4.93 -4.41
N VAL A 176 5.00 5.64 -4.17
CA VAL A 176 5.05 6.76 -3.23
C VAL A 176 5.18 8.04 -4.04
N ILE A 177 4.25 8.96 -3.85
CA ILE A 177 4.28 10.25 -4.53
C ILE A 177 4.49 11.34 -3.51
N LEU A 178 5.51 12.19 -3.77
CA LEU A 178 5.79 13.35 -2.97
C LEU A 178 5.54 14.62 -3.77
N CYS A 179 4.96 15.61 -3.11
CA CYS A 179 4.80 16.97 -3.63
C CYS A 179 5.39 17.94 -2.63
N LEU A 180 6.09 18.98 -3.09
CA LEU A 180 6.48 20.08 -2.24
C LEU A 180 5.26 20.61 -1.49
N THR A 181 5.41 20.88 -0.18
CA THR A 181 4.28 21.24 0.70
C THR A 181 3.50 22.46 0.18
N GLU A 182 4.18 23.43 -0.43
CA GLU A 182 3.56 24.62 -1.02
C GLU A 182 2.68 24.31 -2.25
N GLY A 183 2.92 23.19 -2.94
CA GLY A 183 2.15 22.71 -4.09
C GLY A 183 1.14 21.61 -3.77
N ALA A 184 1.14 21.11 -2.54
CA ALA A 184 0.31 19.99 -2.13
C ALA A 184 -1.12 20.45 -1.80
N HIS A 185 -1.93 20.67 -2.81
CA HIS A 185 -3.32 21.10 -2.68
C HIS A 185 -4.27 20.01 -3.23
N GLY A 186 -5.43 19.85 -2.56
CA GLY A 186 -6.47 18.94 -3.01
C GLY A 186 -6.23 17.47 -2.63
N THR A 187 -7.00 16.61 -3.26
CA THR A 187 -6.95 15.16 -3.06
C THR A 187 -6.32 14.50 -4.26
N MET A 188 -5.22 13.79 -4.03
CA MET A 188 -4.53 13.05 -5.08
C MET A 188 -5.11 11.65 -5.26
N ARG A 189 -5.23 11.22 -6.51
CA ARG A 189 -5.55 9.86 -6.93
C ARG A 189 -4.57 9.44 -7.99
N THR A 190 -4.31 8.15 -8.06
CA THR A 190 -3.45 7.59 -9.10
C THR A 190 -4.06 6.34 -9.68
N GLU A 191 -3.76 6.09 -10.93
CA GLU A 191 -4.16 4.85 -11.58
C GLU A 191 -3.13 4.39 -12.62
N LEU A 192 -2.92 3.10 -12.66
CA LEU A 192 -2.20 2.41 -13.73
C LEU A 192 -3.22 1.80 -14.67
N SER A 193 -3.04 2.03 -15.95
CA SER A 193 -3.87 1.45 -17.01
C SER A 193 -3.00 0.86 -18.12
N LEU A 194 -3.59 0.01 -18.97
CA LEU A 194 -2.94 -0.61 -20.11
C LEU A 194 -3.64 -0.19 -21.39
N LYS A 195 -2.87 0.29 -22.37
CA LYS A 195 -3.36 0.54 -23.73
C LYS A 195 -2.49 -0.27 -24.69
N GLU A 196 -3.09 -1.30 -25.29
CA GLU A 196 -2.33 -2.33 -26.03
C GLU A 196 -1.34 -3.07 -25.12
N GLN A 197 -0.04 -2.80 -25.27
CA GLN A 197 1.01 -3.34 -24.41
C GLN A 197 1.69 -2.27 -23.54
N ASN A 198 1.30 -1.00 -23.71
CA ASN A 198 1.91 0.12 -23.02
C ASN A 198 1.17 0.42 -21.71
N LEU A 199 1.93 0.64 -20.66
CA LEU A 199 1.45 1.04 -19.36
C LEU A 199 1.42 2.56 -19.24
N PHE A 200 0.29 3.07 -18.79
CA PHE A 200 0.08 4.48 -18.54
C PHE A 200 -0.20 4.69 -17.06
N TYR A 201 0.53 5.60 -16.46
CA TYR A 201 0.30 6.00 -15.08
C TYR A 201 -0.25 7.42 -15.04
N GLU A 202 -1.39 7.59 -14.40
CA GLU A 202 -2.07 8.86 -14.28
C GLU A 202 -2.01 9.38 -12.85
N ILE A 203 -1.75 10.69 -12.69
CA ILE A 203 -1.89 11.41 -11.42
C ILE A 203 -3.02 12.42 -11.61
N LYS A 204 -4.10 12.24 -10.83
CA LYS A 204 -5.26 13.14 -10.75
C LYS A 204 -5.20 13.92 -9.45
N VAL A 205 -5.41 15.22 -9.52
CA VAL A 205 -5.50 16.08 -8.34
C VAL A 205 -6.81 16.85 -8.40
N ASP A 206 -7.72 16.53 -7.49
CA ASP A 206 -8.97 17.24 -7.32
C ASP A 206 -8.74 18.50 -6.50
N GLY A 207 -8.94 19.66 -7.11
CA GLY A 207 -8.82 20.94 -6.43
C GLY A 207 -9.90 21.11 -5.36
N SER A 208 -9.50 21.19 -4.10
CA SER A 208 -10.42 21.33 -2.95
C SER A 208 -10.90 22.77 -2.70
N ARG A 209 -10.45 23.75 -3.47
CA ARG A 209 -10.82 25.16 -3.31
C ARG A 209 -11.26 25.77 -4.62
N SER A 210 -12.27 26.60 -4.59
CA SER A 210 -13.10 27.15 -5.65
C SER A 210 -12.43 27.71 -6.91
N ASN A 211 -11.12 27.70 -7.02
CA ASN A 211 -10.36 28.22 -8.16
C ASN A 211 -9.23 27.30 -8.65
N SER A 212 -9.01 26.13 -8.08
CA SER A 212 -8.02 25.18 -8.62
C SER A 212 -8.70 24.26 -9.62
N LYS A 213 -8.26 24.35 -10.89
CA LYS A 213 -8.65 23.37 -11.91
C LYS A 213 -8.18 21.98 -11.48
N SER A 214 -9.02 20.96 -11.63
CA SER A 214 -8.55 19.59 -11.60
C SER A 214 -7.45 19.42 -12.64
N SER A 215 -6.40 18.72 -12.28
CA SER A 215 -5.31 18.43 -13.19
C SER A 215 -5.16 16.92 -13.29
N ASP A 216 -5.24 16.44 -14.52
CA ASP A 216 -5.03 15.05 -14.84
C ASP A 216 -3.82 14.98 -15.77
N LYS A 217 -2.80 14.23 -15.39
CA LYS A 217 -1.64 13.99 -16.23
C LYS A 217 -1.33 12.51 -16.31
N GLU A 218 -1.45 11.98 -17.52
CA GLU A 218 -1.10 10.60 -17.86
C GLU A 218 0.22 10.56 -18.62
N ILE A 219 1.11 9.64 -18.30
CA ILE A 219 2.33 9.38 -19.05
C ILE A 219 2.45 7.87 -19.36
N ASN A 220 3.07 7.55 -20.48
CA ASN A 220 3.56 6.21 -20.75
C ASN A 220 4.74 5.94 -19.80
N CYS A 221 4.58 4.98 -18.91
CA CYS A 221 5.58 4.63 -17.91
C CYS A 221 6.20 3.24 -18.14
N GLY A 222 5.87 2.55 -19.22
CA GLY A 222 6.44 1.22 -19.48
C GLY A 222 5.55 0.30 -20.31
N SER A 223 5.70 -1.00 -20.10
CA SER A 223 4.98 -2.01 -20.89
C SER A 223 4.72 -3.31 -20.11
N ILE A 224 3.74 -4.07 -20.60
CA ILE A 224 3.53 -5.48 -20.27
C ILE A 224 3.81 -6.31 -21.50
N ASN A 225 4.68 -7.31 -21.35
CA ASN A 225 4.99 -8.27 -22.41
C ASN A 225 4.55 -9.68 -21.99
N LEU A 226 3.86 -10.37 -22.88
CA LEU A 226 3.57 -11.81 -22.73
C LEU A 226 4.81 -12.60 -23.13
N LYS A 227 5.31 -13.46 -22.24
CA LYS A 227 6.33 -14.45 -22.60
C LYS A 227 5.65 -15.62 -23.34
N ASN A 228 6.09 -15.88 -24.54
CA ASN A 228 5.72 -17.07 -25.31
C ASN A 228 6.47 -18.29 -24.78
#